data_961d3ea54c5a055454f4afeae0c3e149
#
_entry.id   961d3ea54c5a055454f4afeae0c3e149
#
_cell.length_a   1.000
_cell.length_b   1.000
_cell.length_c   1.000
_cell.angle_alpha   90.00
_cell.angle_beta   90.00
_cell.angle_gamma   90.00
#
_symmetry.space_group_name_H-M   'P 1'
#
loop_
_entity.id
_entity.type
_entity.pdbx_description
1 polymer ?
#
loop_
_entity_poly.entity_id
_entity_poly.type
_entity_poly.pdbx_seq_one_letter_code
_entity_poly.pdbx_strand_id
1 'polypeptide(L)'
;SDSEEKIGFGLGEVREKLYIATKTPAETAEDFWKDLHTSLTLLKTDYVDIYQFHNPAFCPKPGDGSGLYEAMEEAKRQGKIRHIGITNHRLNVAREAIESGLYETLQFPFNYLSGPQETELVAMCKEKGMGFLSMKALSGGLITNSAAAYAFQAQYDTLPIWGVQRQSELEEFLRYIENPPEMTAELEAVIAKDRKELAGSFCRGCGYCMPTCPAHIDIATAARMSLLLRRSPSAGHLSKEGQAIMKKVEDCVHCGQCSAHCPYELDTPKLLEENYKDYMEVLAGKPL
;
A
#
# COMPACT_ATOMS: atom_id res chain seq x y z
N SER A 1 -14.19 2.47 4.69
CA SER A 1 -13.30 3.64 4.84
C SER A 1 -14.09 4.89 4.52
N ASP A 2 -13.88 5.98 5.27
CA ASP A 2 -14.53 7.28 5.10
C ASP A 2 -13.70 8.25 4.24
N SER A 3 -12.66 7.74 3.57
CA SER A 3 -11.70 8.55 2.80
C SER A 3 -12.37 9.26 1.61
N GLU A 4 -13.21 8.55 0.86
CA GLU A 4 -13.90 9.13 -0.30
C GLU A 4 -14.86 10.23 0.11
N GLU A 5 -15.61 10.07 1.20
CA GLU A 5 -16.49 11.08 1.74
C GLU A 5 -15.73 12.35 2.16
N LYS A 6 -14.59 12.17 2.87
CA LYS A 6 -13.73 13.29 3.28
C LYS A 6 -13.12 14.02 2.09
N ILE A 7 -12.66 13.28 1.08
CA ILE A 7 -12.16 13.86 -0.18
C ILE A 7 -13.29 14.63 -0.87
N GLY A 8 -14.47 14.01 -1.04
CA GLY A 8 -15.62 14.63 -1.68
C GLY A 8 -16.10 15.90 -0.97
N PHE A 9 -15.92 15.99 0.35
CA PHE A 9 -16.19 17.22 1.09
C PHE A 9 -15.16 18.32 0.77
N GLY A 10 -13.90 17.96 0.57
CA GLY A 10 -12.81 18.91 0.29
C GLY A 10 -12.63 19.29 -1.18
N LEU A 11 -13.18 18.53 -2.13
CA LEU A 11 -12.95 18.73 -3.56
C LEU A 11 -13.52 20.04 -4.07
N GLY A 12 -14.78 20.36 -3.76
CA GLY A 12 -15.44 21.60 -4.15
C GLY A 12 -15.11 22.04 -5.58
N GLU A 13 -14.71 23.30 -5.73
CA GLU A 13 -14.37 23.92 -7.02
C GLU A 13 -13.00 23.47 -7.60
N VAL A 14 -12.23 22.67 -6.86
CA VAL A 14 -10.90 22.26 -7.31
C VAL A 14 -10.88 20.88 -7.99
N ARG A 15 -12.05 20.22 -8.13
CA ARG A 15 -12.15 18.87 -8.72
C ARG A 15 -11.42 18.72 -10.06
N GLU A 16 -11.60 19.70 -10.94
CA GLU A 16 -11.00 19.67 -12.29
C GLU A 16 -9.48 19.88 -12.30
N LYS A 17 -8.92 20.38 -11.20
CA LYS A 17 -7.48 20.60 -11.03
C LYS A 17 -6.76 19.40 -10.43
N LEU A 18 -7.48 18.34 -10.05
CA LEU A 18 -6.97 17.20 -9.34
C LEU A 18 -7.21 15.90 -10.12
N TYR A 19 -6.28 14.98 -10.02
CA TYR A 19 -6.44 13.61 -10.47
C TYR A 19 -6.88 12.74 -9.29
N ILE A 20 -8.05 12.13 -9.38
CA ILE A 20 -8.62 11.27 -8.35
C ILE A 20 -8.47 9.82 -8.77
N ALA A 21 -7.82 9.03 -7.91
CA ALA A 21 -7.70 7.59 -8.06
C ALA A 21 -8.44 6.89 -6.90
N THR A 22 -9.34 5.96 -7.23
CA THR A 22 -9.97 5.08 -6.25
C THR A 22 -10.05 3.65 -6.77
N LYS A 23 -10.62 2.73 -5.99
CA LYS A 23 -10.48 1.29 -6.21
C LYS A 23 -11.77 0.55 -5.89
N THR A 24 -11.91 -0.64 -6.50
CA THR A 24 -12.96 -1.59 -6.16
C THR A 24 -12.36 -2.97 -5.83
N PRO A 25 -12.76 -3.60 -4.71
CA PRO A 25 -12.46 -5.00 -4.42
C PRO A 25 -13.48 -5.98 -5.05
N ALA A 26 -14.34 -5.51 -5.95
CA ALA A 26 -15.41 -6.31 -6.56
C ALA A 26 -14.88 -7.59 -7.22
N GLU A 27 -15.60 -8.68 -7.02
CA GLU A 27 -15.37 -9.97 -7.64
C GLU A 27 -16.40 -10.31 -8.73
N THR A 28 -17.44 -9.47 -8.84
CA THR A 28 -18.51 -9.58 -9.86
C THR A 28 -18.75 -8.24 -10.55
N ALA A 29 -19.30 -8.27 -11.75
CA ALA A 29 -19.68 -7.05 -12.47
C ALA A 29 -20.77 -6.25 -11.73
N GLU A 30 -21.70 -6.91 -11.02
CA GLU A 30 -22.74 -6.25 -10.21
C GLU A 30 -22.12 -5.45 -9.06
N ASP A 31 -21.21 -6.06 -8.28
CA ASP A 31 -20.51 -5.38 -7.20
C ASP A 31 -19.63 -4.25 -7.71
N PHE A 32 -18.97 -4.44 -8.88
CA PHE A 32 -18.20 -3.38 -9.53
C PHE A 32 -19.04 -2.11 -9.75
N TRP A 33 -20.23 -2.25 -10.32
CA TRP A 33 -21.09 -1.11 -10.58
C TRP A 33 -21.60 -0.45 -9.29
N LYS A 34 -21.92 -1.25 -8.28
CA LYS A 34 -22.32 -0.77 -6.96
C LYS A 34 -21.20 0.04 -6.32
N ASP A 35 -19.97 -0.47 -6.34
CA ASP A 35 -18.79 0.20 -5.79
C ASP A 35 -18.52 1.51 -6.52
N LEU A 36 -18.52 1.50 -7.86
CA LEU A 36 -18.27 2.69 -8.66
C LEU A 36 -19.32 3.79 -8.37
N HIS A 37 -20.60 3.45 -8.34
CA HIS A 37 -21.65 4.42 -8.03
C HIS A 37 -21.53 4.95 -6.60
N THR A 38 -21.16 4.11 -5.65
CA THR A 38 -20.88 4.52 -4.27
C THR A 38 -19.71 5.50 -4.21
N SER A 39 -18.60 5.18 -4.87
CA SER A 39 -17.43 6.05 -4.94
C SER A 39 -17.74 7.41 -5.55
N LEU A 40 -18.45 7.45 -6.68
CA LEU A 40 -18.85 8.70 -7.32
C LEU A 40 -19.75 9.56 -6.41
N THR A 41 -20.69 8.90 -5.70
CA THR A 41 -21.58 9.57 -4.74
C THR A 41 -20.83 10.18 -3.57
N LEU A 42 -19.94 9.42 -2.95
CA LEU A 42 -19.13 9.86 -1.80
C LEU A 42 -18.14 10.96 -2.20
N LEU A 43 -17.50 10.82 -3.35
CA LEU A 43 -16.58 11.81 -3.92
C LEU A 43 -17.30 13.05 -4.47
N LYS A 44 -18.64 13.03 -4.60
CA LYS A 44 -19.46 14.14 -5.16
C LYS A 44 -18.97 14.58 -6.54
N THR A 45 -18.71 13.61 -7.41
CA THR A 45 -18.21 13.84 -8.77
C THR A 45 -18.86 12.86 -9.75
N ASP A 46 -18.95 13.24 -11.02
CA ASP A 46 -19.51 12.39 -12.07
C ASP A 46 -18.48 11.42 -12.65
N TYR A 47 -17.19 11.62 -12.36
CA TYR A 47 -16.10 10.79 -12.86
C TYR A 47 -14.91 10.72 -11.89
N VAL A 48 -14.14 9.65 -12.00
CA VAL A 48 -12.80 9.55 -11.42
C VAL A 48 -11.74 9.42 -12.52
N ASP A 49 -10.53 9.90 -12.25
CA ASP A 49 -9.48 9.86 -13.27
C ASP A 49 -8.89 8.47 -13.43
N ILE A 50 -8.63 7.77 -12.32
CA ILE A 50 -8.12 6.40 -12.34
C ILE A 50 -9.01 5.52 -11.47
N TYR A 51 -9.60 4.46 -12.05
CA TYR A 51 -10.32 3.45 -11.29
C TYR A 51 -9.58 2.12 -11.36
N GLN A 52 -9.36 1.48 -10.22
CA GLN A 52 -8.43 0.35 -10.12
C GLN A 52 -9.11 -0.88 -9.52
N PHE A 53 -8.84 -2.06 -10.08
CA PHE A 53 -9.09 -3.31 -9.36
C PHE A 53 -8.17 -3.41 -8.15
N HIS A 54 -8.74 -3.68 -6.97
CA HIS A 54 -8.03 -3.64 -5.69
C HIS A 54 -7.48 -5.01 -5.30
N ASN A 55 -6.25 -5.31 -5.65
CA ASN A 55 -5.52 -6.52 -5.27
C ASN A 55 -6.26 -7.82 -5.65
N PRO A 56 -6.80 -7.94 -6.87
CA PRO A 56 -7.46 -9.17 -7.28
C PRO A 56 -6.47 -10.35 -7.24
N ALA A 57 -7.00 -11.56 -7.03
CA ALA A 57 -6.20 -12.79 -7.00
C ALA A 57 -5.71 -13.20 -8.39
N PHE A 58 -6.32 -12.68 -9.44
CA PHE A 58 -6.02 -12.90 -10.87
C PHE A 58 -6.00 -11.57 -11.61
N CYS A 59 -5.55 -11.57 -12.85
CA CYS A 59 -5.61 -10.38 -13.71
C CYS A 59 -6.92 -10.40 -14.50
N PRO A 60 -7.92 -9.55 -14.20
CA PRO A 60 -9.16 -9.47 -14.97
C PRO A 60 -8.90 -9.13 -16.44
N LYS A 61 -9.52 -9.88 -17.36
CA LYS A 61 -9.35 -9.74 -18.81
C LYS A 61 -10.69 -9.93 -19.54
N PRO A 62 -10.83 -9.42 -20.76
CA PRO A 62 -12.01 -9.69 -21.56
C PRO A 62 -12.24 -11.19 -21.75
N GLY A 63 -13.46 -11.65 -21.49
CA GLY A 63 -13.87 -13.04 -21.71
C GLY A 63 -13.36 -14.04 -20.66
N ASP A 64 -12.85 -13.60 -19.51
CA ASP A 64 -12.40 -14.45 -18.42
C ASP A 64 -13.56 -15.07 -17.59
N GLY A 65 -14.78 -14.71 -17.90
CA GLY A 65 -16.00 -15.18 -17.24
C GLY A 65 -16.41 -14.39 -16.00
N SER A 66 -15.58 -13.46 -15.51
CA SER A 66 -15.94 -12.59 -14.37
C SER A 66 -16.82 -11.41 -14.78
N GLY A 67 -16.70 -10.94 -16.02
CA GLY A 67 -17.34 -9.73 -16.54
C GLY A 67 -16.79 -8.44 -15.94
N LEU A 68 -15.72 -8.50 -15.13
CA LEU A 68 -15.13 -7.35 -14.44
C LEU A 68 -14.48 -6.38 -15.43
N TYR A 69 -13.68 -6.91 -16.35
CA TYR A 69 -12.97 -6.06 -17.31
C TYR A 69 -13.95 -5.38 -18.28
N GLU A 70 -14.97 -6.08 -18.74
CA GLU A 70 -16.06 -5.53 -19.56
C GLU A 70 -16.82 -4.41 -18.84
N ALA A 71 -17.07 -4.58 -17.53
CA ALA A 71 -17.70 -3.54 -16.72
C ALA A 71 -16.80 -2.30 -16.60
N MET A 72 -15.48 -2.49 -16.46
CA MET A 72 -14.49 -1.41 -16.41
C MET A 72 -14.43 -0.64 -17.75
N GLU A 73 -14.39 -1.34 -18.89
CA GLU A 73 -14.44 -0.72 -20.22
C GLU A 73 -15.74 0.06 -20.45
N GLU A 74 -16.88 -0.52 -20.04
CA GLU A 74 -18.17 0.15 -20.14
C GLU A 74 -18.24 1.40 -19.28
N ALA A 75 -17.69 1.36 -18.07
CA ALA A 75 -17.59 2.54 -17.20
C ALA A 75 -16.73 3.66 -17.83
N LYS A 76 -15.64 3.27 -18.51
CA LYS A 76 -14.82 4.20 -19.28
C LYS A 76 -15.58 4.77 -20.48
N ARG A 77 -16.30 3.95 -21.22
CA ARG A 77 -17.13 4.39 -22.35
C ARG A 77 -18.25 5.35 -21.91
N GLN A 78 -18.82 5.17 -20.72
CA GLN A 78 -19.80 6.07 -20.11
C GLN A 78 -19.19 7.37 -19.56
N GLY A 79 -17.85 7.52 -19.58
CA GLY A 79 -17.16 8.68 -19.06
C GLY A 79 -17.09 8.74 -17.52
N LYS A 80 -17.49 7.67 -16.82
CA LYS A 80 -17.42 7.59 -15.35
C LYS A 80 -16.00 7.40 -14.81
N ILE A 81 -15.13 6.83 -15.63
CA ILE A 81 -13.71 6.69 -15.36
C ILE A 81 -12.91 7.14 -16.59
N ARG A 82 -11.71 7.68 -16.38
CA ARG A 82 -10.84 8.12 -17.48
C ARG A 82 -9.79 7.07 -17.83
N HIS A 83 -9.18 6.45 -16.82
CA HIS A 83 -8.10 5.47 -16.99
C HIS A 83 -8.37 4.20 -16.21
N ILE A 84 -8.09 3.07 -16.84
CA ILE A 84 -8.23 1.73 -16.27
C ILE A 84 -6.93 1.36 -15.55
N GLY A 85 -7.03 1.01 -14.26
CA GLY A 85 -5.88 0.62 -13.48
C GLY A 85 -6.07 -0.68 -12.71
N ILE A 86 -4.96 -1.18 -12.22
CA ILE A 86 -4.92 -2.32 -11.30
C ILE A 86 -3.93 -2.04 -10.19
N THR A 87 -4.25 -2.43 -8.95
CA THR A 87 -3.30 -2.45 -7.84
C THR A 87 -3.12 -3.87 -7.36
N ASN A 88 -1.89 -4.26 -7.08
CA ASN A 88 -1.60 -5.59 -6.59
C ASN A 88 -0.38 -5.61 -5.66
N HIS A 89 -0.20 -6.72 -4.94
CA HIS A 89 0.98 -7.04 -4.14
C HIS A 89 1.70 -8.32 -4.64
N ARG A 90 1.09 -9.03 -5.60
CA ARG A 90 1.64 -10.25 -6.18
C ARG A 90 2.35 -9.93 -7.48
N LEU A 91 3.63 -10.29 -7.56
CA LEU A 91 4.48 -10.04 -8.73
C LEU A 91 3.93 -10.68 -10.01
N ASN A 92 3.40 -11.90 -9.91
CA ASN A 92 2.84 -12.61 -11.07
C ASN A 92 1.63 -11.89 -11.68
N VAL A 93 0.68 -11.42 -10.85
CA VAL A 93 -0.50 -10.68 -11.31
C VAL A 93 -0.09 -9.32 -11.89
N ALA A 94 0.85 -8.62 -11.25
CA ALA A 94 1.37 -7.35 -11.74
C ALA A 94 2.04 -7.50 -13.11
N ARG A 95 2.90 -8.53 -13.29
CA ARG A 95 3.54 -8.85 -14.55
C ARG A 95 2.53 -9.17 -15.64
N GLU A 96 1.56 -10.02 -15.33
CA GLU A 96 0.48 -10.39 -16.25
C GLU A 96 -0.33 -9.16 -16.68
N ALA A 97 -0.63 -8.22 -15.76
CA ALA A 97 -1.33 -6.99 -16.08
C ALA A 97 -0.53 -6.11 -17.07
N ILE A 98 0.79 -5.96 -16.85
CA ILE A 98 1.67 -5.20 -17.74
C ILE A 98 1.72 -5.86 -19.14
N GLU A 99 1.92 -7.18 -19.18
CA GLU A 99 2.05 -7.95 -20.43
C GLU A 99 0.76 -7.98 -21.25
N SER A 100 -0.40 -7.92 -20.58
CA SER A 100 -1.71 -7.91 -21.23
C SER A 100 -1.95 -6.68 -22.11
N GLY A 101 -1.33 -5.55 -21.78
CA GLY A 101 -1.57 -4.26 -22.45
C GLY A 101 -2.97 -3.68 -22.22
N LEU A 102 -3.75 -4.24 -21.28
CA LEU A 102 -5.13 -3.84 -21.00
C LEU A 102 -5.25 -2.70 -19.98
N TYR A 103 -4.21 -2.46 -19.19
CA TYR A 103 -4.21 -1.51 -18.10
C TYR A 103 -3.34 -0.28 -18.41
N GLU A 104 -3.80 0.89 -18.03
CA GLU A 104 -3.10 2.15 -18.22
C GLU A 104 -2.24 2.50 -17.01
N THR A 105 -2.59 1.97 -15.82
CA THR A 105 -1.80 2.17 -14.61
C THR A 105 -1.67 0.88 -13.79
N LEU A 106 -0.48 0.70 -13.19
CA LEU A 106 -0.21 -0.30 -12.16
C LEU A 106 0.13 0.42 -10.85
N GLN A 107 -0.58 0.11 -9.77
CA GLN A 107 -0.19 0.52 -8.42
C GLN A 107 0.42 -0.67 -7.69
N PHE A 108 1.71 -0.58 -7.35
CA PHE A 108 2.46 -1.65 -6.71
C PHE A 108 3.37 -1.11 -5.60
N PRO A 109 3.68 -1.91 -4.53
CA PRO A 109 4.65 -1.48 -3.53
C PRO A 109 6.04 -1.28 -4.13
N PHE A 110 6.59 -0.07 -3.99
CA PHE A 110 7.94 0.22 -4.45
C PHE A 110 8.60 1.29 -3.59
N ASN A 111 9.77 0.98 -3.07
CA ASN A 111 10.61 1.86 -2.26
C ASN A 111 12.04 1.32 -2.25
N TYR A 112 12.97 1.96 -1.56
CA TYR A 112 14.37 1.54 -1.56
C TYR A 112 14.66 0.19 -0.85
N LEU A 113 13.65 -0.45 -0.24
CA LEU A 113 13.76 -1.83 0.27
C LEU A 113 13.27 -2.86 -0.77
N SER A 114 12.79 -2.41 -1.92
CA SER A 114 12.36 -3.28 -3.02
C SER A 114 13.54 -3.99 -3.66
N GLY A 115 13.28 -5.20 -4.15
CA GLY A 115 14.27 -6.03 -4.80
C GLY A 115 14.34 -5.83 -6.33
N PRO A 116 15.14 -6.65 -7.01
CA PRO A 116 15.28 -6.58 -8.48
C PRO A 116 13.97 -6.82 -9.24
N GLN A 117 13.09 -7.68 -8.72
CA GLN A 117 11.83 -8.03 -9.37
C GLN A 117 10.85 -6.85 -9.42
N GLU A 118 10.76 -6.08 -8.33
CA GLU A 118 9.93 -4.87 -8.30
C GLU A 118 10.52 -3.77 -9.19
N THR A 119 11.85 -3.65 -9.22
CA THR A 119 12.54 -2.71 -10.14
C THR A 119 12.29 -3.07 -11.60
N GLU A 120 12.25 -4.37 -11.93
CA GLU A 120 11.89 -4.85 -13.26
C GLU A 120 10.47 -4.47 -13.66
N LEU A 121 9.48 -4.56 -12.74
CA LEU A 121 8.11 -4.11 -13.02
C LEU A 121 8.05 -2.62 -13.41
N VAL A 122 8.84 -1.77 -12.74
CA VAL A 122 8.92 -0.34 -13.10
C VAL A 122 9.44 -0.16 -14.53
N ALA A 123 10.51 -0.89 -14.89
CA ALA A 123 11.07 -0.85 -16.24
C ALA A 123 10.07 -1.36 -17.30
N MET A 124 9.37 -2.45 -17.02
CA MET A 124 8.33 -3.01 -17.90
C MET A 124 7.18 -2.03 -18.11
N CYS A 125 6.70 -1.38 -17.04
CA CYS A 125 5.66 -0.35 -17.16
C CYS A 125 6.11 0.79 -18.07
N LYS A 126 7.31 1.30 -17.87
CA LYS A 126 7.89 2.35 -18.72
C LYS A 126 7.96 1.93 -20.19
N GLU A 127 8.43 0.73 -20.47
CA GLU A 127 8.52 0.19 -21.85
C GLU A 127 7.15 0.09 -22.52
N LYS A 128 6.11 -0.28 -21.76
CA LYS A 128 4.73 -0.41 -22.26
C LYS A 128 3.93 0.90 -22.23
N GLY A 129 4.52 2.01 -21.76
CA GLY A 129 3.80 3.28 -21.62
C GLY A 129 2.71 3.24 -20.54
N MET A 130 2.83 2.34 -19.57
CA MET A 130 1.92 2.17 -18.46
C MET A 130 2.40 2.99 -17.25
N GLY A 131 1.53 3.80 -16.64
CA GLY A 131 1.88 4.58 -15.45
C GLY A 131 2.12 3.68 -14.23
N PHE A 132 3.22 3.92 -13.50
CA PHE A 132 3.52 3.19 -12.26
C PHE A 132 3.28 4.06 -11.03
N LEU A 133 2.32 3.66 -10.18
CA LEU A 133 2.00 4.31 -8.91
C LEU A 133 2.71 3.58 -7.78
N SER A 134 3.74 4.20 -7.19
CA SER A 134 4.54 3.59 -6.10
C SER A 134 3.79 3.70 -4.78
N MET A 135 3.08 2.65 -4.37
CA MET A 135 2.52 2.60 -3.02
C MET A 135 3.56 2.13 -1.99
N LYS A 136 3.31 2.42 -0.72
CA LYS A 136 4.21 2.08 0.39
C LYS A 136 5.61 2.73 0.26
N ALA A 137 5.70 3.92 -0.33
CA ALA A 137 6.96 4.63 -0.52
C ALA A 137 7.77 4.83 0.78
N LEU A 138 7.08 4.90 1.93
CA LEU A 138 7.69 4.92 3.28
C LEU A 138 7.60 3.57 4.02
N SER A 139 7.33 2.47 3.31
CA SER A 139 7.24 1.11 3.89
C SER A 139 6.32 1.00 5.12
N GLY A 140 5.23 1.80 5.14
CA GLY A 140 4.29 1.83 6.27
C GLY A 140 4.91 2.36 7.57
N GLY A 141 5.82 3.32 7.48
CA GLY A 141 6.50 3.98 8.59
C GLY A 141 7.83 3.34 9.01
N LEU A 142 8.29 2.31 8.32
CA LEU A 142 9.61 1.71 8.59
C LEU A 142 10.76 2.50 7.96
N ILE A 143 10.50 3.20 6.86
CA ILE A 143 11.41 4.16 6.25
C ILE A 143 11.15 5.51 6.94
N THR A 144 12.15 6.00 7.67
CA THR A 144 12.04 7.21 8.50
C THR A 144 12.80 8.40 7.93
N ASN A 145 13.68 8.20 6.95
CA ASN A 145 14.35 9.28 6.24
C ASN A 145 13.59 9.62 4.95
N SER A 146 12.77 10.67 5.01
CA SER A 146 11.92 11.11 3.88
C SER A 146 12.73 11.61 2.69
N ALA A 147 13.88 12.29 2.94
CA ALA A 147 14.76 12.76 1.87
C ALA A 147 15.37 11.60 1.09
N ALA A 148 15.84 10.55 1.78
CA ALA A 148 16.35 9.34 1.14
C ALA A 148 15.25 8.62 0.32
N ALA A 149 14.02 8.55 0.86
CA ALA A 149 12.89 7.97 0.16
C ALA A 149 12.54 8.77 -1.11
N TYR A 150 12.50 10.09 -1.00
CA TYR A 150 12.19 10.96 -2.14
C TYR A 150 13.28 10.88 -3.22
N ALA A 151 14.56 11.03 -2.83
CA ALA A 151 15.69 10.97 -3.74
C ALA A 151 15.80 9.60 -4.44
N PHE A 152 15.41 8.50 -3.76
CA PHE A 152 15.33 7.18 -4.39
C PHE A 152 14.23 7.15 -5.45
N GLN A 153 13.00 7.57 -5.11
CA GLN A 153 11.87 7.57 -6.05
C GLN A 153 12.14 8.42 -7.29
N ALA A 154 12.83 9.54 -7.13
CA ALA A 154 13.17 10.46 -8.22
C ALA A 154 14.10 9.85 -9.30
N GLN A 155 14.74 8.70 -9.01
CA GLN A 155 15.57 7.99 -10.00
C GLN A 155 14.74 7.09 -10.95
N TYR A 156 13.44 6.94 -10.69
CA TYR A 156 12.55 6.03 -11.43
C TYR A 156 11.38 6.78 -12.04
N ASP A 157 10.84 6.24 -13.12
CA ASP A 157 9.63 6.75 -13.76
C ASP A 157 8.38 6.24 -13.00
N THR A 158 8.16 6.82 -11.82
CA THR A 158 7.08 6.41 -10.91
C THR A 158 6.40 7.63 -10.30
N LEU A 159 5.14 7.48 -9.93
CA LEU A 159 4.40 8.44 -9.12
C LEU A 159 4.25 7.91 -7.69
N PRO A 160 5.05 8.38 -6.71
CA PRO A 160 4.97 7.88 -5.35
C PRO A 160 3.73 8.38 -4.61
N ILE A 161 3.13 7.48 -3.82
CA ILE A 161 2.06 7.81 -2.89
C ILE A 161 2.68 7.94 -1.50
N TRP A 162 2.76 9.18 -1.01
CA TRP A 162 3.30 9.49 0.31
C TRP A 162 2.21 9.34 1.37
N GLY A 163 2.44 8.47 2.36
CA GLY A 163 1.57 8.36 3.52
C GLY A 163 1.93 9.42 4.55
N VAL A 164 1.14 10.47 4.66
CA VAL A 164 1.32 11.54 5.63
C VAL A 164 0.23 11.49 6.70
N GLN A 165 0.60 11.75 7.95
CA GLN A 165 -0.32 11.77 9.10
C GLN A 165 -0.33 13.13 9.80
N ARG A 166 0.68 13.97 9.58
CA ARG A 166 0.87 15.27 10.22
C ARG A 166 1.04 16.35 9.17
N GLN A 167 0.61 17.55 9.50
CA GLN A 167 0.80 18.72 8.66
C GLN A 167 2.29 18.96 8.34
N SER A 168 3.18 18.79 9.32
CA SER A 168 4.63 18.96 9.13
C SER A 168 5.21 17.99 8.10
N GLU A 169 4.71 16.76 8.02
CA GLU A 169 5.10 15.78 7.00
C GLU A 169 4.63 16.22 5.61
N LEU A 170 3.41 16.73 5.49
CA LEU A 170 2.91 17.29 4.25
C LEU A 170 3.77 18.48 3.79
N GLU A 171 4.05 19.42 4.67
CA GLU A 171 4.87 20.59 4.39
C GLU A 171 6.30 20.20 3.98
N GLU A 172 6.84 19.13 4.54
CA GLU A 172 8.14 18.58 4.16
C GLU A 172 8.11 18.06 2.71
N PHE A 173 7.12 17.26 2.33
CA PHE A 173 7.00 16.78 0.96
C PHE A 173 6.69 17.89 -0.05
N LEU A 174 5.93 18.92 0.33
CA LEU A 174 5.71 20.09 -0.52
C LEU A 174 7.03 20.84 -0.79
N ARG A 175 7.91 20.98 0.23
CA ARG A 175 9.25 21.54 0.03
C ARG A 175 10.10 20.69 -0.92
N TYR A 176 9.98 19.37 -0.90
CA TYR A 176 10.69 18.50 -1.83
C TYR A 176 10.20 18.62 -3.28
N ILE A 177 8.94 19.01 -3.49
CA ILE A 177 8.45 19.33 -4.84
C ILE A 177 9.14 20.58 -5.39
N GLU A 178 9.34 21.59 -4.54
CA GLU A 178 10.01 22.85 -4.92
C GLU A 178 11.53 22.69 -5.01
N ASN A 179 12.12 21.95 -4.08
CA ASN A 179 13.56 21.74 -3.95
C ASN A 179 13.83 20.23 -3.71
N PRO A 180 13.82 19.42 -4.77
CA PRO A 180 14.00 17.97 -4.66
C PRO A 180 15.35 17.61 -4.03
N PRO A 181 15.40 16.75 -3.01
CA PRO A 181 16.65 16.23 -2.48
C PRO A 181 17.35 15.37 -3.55
N GLU A 182 18.60 15.70 -3.82
CA GLU A 182 19.47 14.90 -4.70
C GLU A 182 20.03 13.70 -3.91
N MET A 183 20.30 12.59 -4.62
CA MET A 183 20.94 11.43 -4.00
C MET A 183 22.40 11.75 -3.71
N THR A 184 22.73 11.83 -2.42
CA THR A 184 24.10 12.05 -1.93
C THR A 184 24.66 10.78 -1.31
N ALA A 185 25.99 10.75 -1.10
CA ALA A 185 26.65 9.63 -0.42
C ALA A 185 26.09 9.37 0.99
N GLU A 186 25.65 10.44 1.70
CA GLU A 186 25.02 10.32 3.02
C GLU A 186 23.65 9.63 2.92
N LEU A 187 22.84 9.97 1.92
CA LEU A 187 21.53 9.34 1.70
C LEU A 187 21.69 7.89 1.21
N GLU A 188 22.69 7.61 0.37
CA GLU A 188 23.04 6.23 -0.02
C GLU A 188 23.47 5.39 1.21
N ALA A 189 24.24 5.96 2.13
CA ALA A 189 24.62 5.28 3.36
C ALA A 189 23.41 4.99 4.26
N VAL A 190 22.44 5.91 4.36
CA VAL A 190 21.16 5.68 5.05
C VAL A 190 20.41 4.50 4.41
N ILE A 191 20.27 4.51 3.09
CA ILE A 191 19.59 3.42 2.36
C ILE A 191 20.31 2.07 2.58
N ALA A 192 21.64 2.06 2.49
CA ALA A 192 22.43 0.84 2.71
C ALA A 192 22.27 0.29 4.14
N LYS A 193 22.26 1.18 5.14
CA LYS A 193 21.98 0.82 6.54
C LYS A 193 20.59 0.23 6.68
N ASP A 194 19.56 0.90 6.18
CA ASP A 194 18.18 0.45 6.26
C ASP A 194 17.97 -0.89 5.56
N ARG A 195 18.54 -1.07 4.38
CA ARG A 195 18.52 -2.36 3.67
C ARG A 195 19.12 -3.49 4.50
N LYS A 196 20.21 -3.23 5.21
CA LYS A 196 20.85 -4.22 6.10
C LYS A 196 19.99 -4.53 7.33
N GLU A 197 19.45 -3.51 7.98
CA GLU A 197 18.65 -3.64 9.20
C GLU A 197 17.28 -4.27 8.94
N LEU A 198 16.71 -4.00 7.76
CA LEU A 198 15.41 -4.51 7.31
C LEU A 198 15.59 -5.69 6.33
N ALA A 199 16.78 -6.30 6.28
CA ALA A 199 16.99 -7.53 5.51
C ALA A 199 16.17 -8.66 6.13
N GLY A 200 15.30 -9.30 5.33
CA GLY A 200 14.53 -10.46 5.76
C GLY A 200 13.03 -10.31 5.55
N SER A 201 12.34 -11.34 5.98
CA SER A 201 10.88 -11.43 5.87
C SER A 201 10.21 -10.68 7.01
N PHE A 202 9.58 -9.55 6.71
CA PHE A 202 8.79 -8.80 7.68
C PHE A 202 7.41 -8.44 7.12
N CYS A 203 6.42 -8.25 8.00
CA CYS A 203 5.07 -7.88 7.60
C CYS A 203 5.06 -6.48 6.94
N ARG A 204 4.53 -6.40 5.72
CA ARG A 204 4.42 -5.14 4.95
C ARG A 204 3.24 -4.27 5.39
N GLY A 205 2.44 -4.71 6.38
CA GLY A 205 1.31 -3.96 6.91
C GLY A 205 0.19 -3.71 5.88
N CYS A 206 -0.04 -4.63 4.95
CA CYS A 206 -1.07 -4.47 3.92
C CYS A 206 -2.50 -4.74 4.44
N GLY A 207 -2.65 -5.55 5.50
CA GLY A 207 -3.92 -5.78 6.20
C GLY A 207 -4.86 -6.84 5.60
N TYR A 208 -4.53 -7.46 4.46
CA TYR A 208 -5.41 -8.43 3.78
C TYR A 208 -5.71 -9.69 4.61
N CYS A 209 -4.85 -10.02 5.56
CA CYS A 209 -5.05 -11.14 6.49
C CYS A 209 -5.95 -10.78 7.69
N MET A 210 -6.23 -9.50 7.95
CA MET A 210 -6.98 -9.07 9.14
C MET A 210 -8.46 -9.49 9.12
N PRO A 211 -9.20 -9.34 8.01
CA PRO A 211 -10.62 -9.72 7.97
C PRO A 211 -10.87 -11.20 8.21
N THR A 212 -9.88 -12.06 7.95
CA THR A 212 -10.00 -13.53 8.09
C THR A 212 -9.53 -14.04 9.45
N CYS A 213 -9.04 -13.15 10.33
CA CYS A 213 -8.58 -13.54 11.66
C CYS A 213 -9.75 -13.75 12.63
N PRO A 214 -10.05 -15.00 13.08
CA PRO A 214 -11.16 -15.25 13.98
C PRO A 214 -10.98 -14.62 15.38
N ALA A 215 -9.74 -14.36 15.77
CA ALA A 215 -9.38 -13.67 17.00
C ALA A 215 -9.35 -12.14 16.87
N HIS A 216 -9.61 -11.59 15.67
CA HIS A 216 -9.58 -10.15 15.40
C HIS A 216 -8.27 -9.44 15.84
N ILE A 217 -7.13 -10.10 15.63
CA ILE A 217 -5.79 -9.55 15.93
C ILE A 217 -5.48 -8.47 14.90
N ASP A 218 -4.97 -7.31 15.35
CA ASP A 218 -4.34 -6.34 14.45
C ASP A 218 -2.98 -6.86 13.97
N ILE A 219 -3.04 -7.81 13.03
CA ILE A 219 -1.89 -8.51 12.48
C ILE A 219 -0.93 -7.52 11.82
N ALA A 220 -1.47 -6.51 11.13
CA ALA A 220 -0.67 -5.53 10.43
C ALA A 220 0.23 -4.72 11.35
N THR A 221 -0.18 -4.49 12.59
CA THR A 221 0.62 -3.84 13.63
C THR A 221 1.45 -4.86 14.41
N ALA A 222 0.83 -5.92 14.90
CA ALA A 222 1.48 -6.87 15.80
C ALA A 222 2.63 -7.64 15.15
N ALA A 223 2.49 -8.10 13.89
CA ALA A 223 3.51 -8.89 13.19
C ALA A 223 4.76 -8.08 12.74
N ARG A 224 4.84 -6.80 13.08
CA ARG A 224 6.01 -5.93 12.83
C ARG A 224 6.34 -5.01 14.01
N MET A 225 5.79 -5.31 15.17
CA MET A 225 5.93 -4.45 16.36
C MET A 225 7.37 -4.22 16.77
N SER A 226 8.23 -5.23 16.68
CA SER A 226 9.67 -5.10 16.98
C SER A 226 10.36 -4.02 16.12
N LEU A 227 9.99 -3.91 14.85
CA LEU A 227 10.50 -2.88 13.96
C LEU A 227 9.89 -1.51 14.28
N LEU A 228 8.58 -1.45 14.57
CA LEU A 228 7.91 -0.21 14.93
C LEU A 228 8.48 0.40 16.21
N LEU A 229 8.76 -0.41 17.21
CA LEU A 229 9.38 0.05 18.48
C LEU A 229 10.75 0.72 18.26
N ARG A 230 11.52 0.26 17.28
CA ARG A 230 12.90 0.71 17.04
C ARG A 230 13.00 1.81 15.98
N ARG A 231 11.99 1.98 15.14
CA ARG A 231 12.05 2.86 13.97
C ARG A 231 11.00 3.97 13.96
N SER A 232 10.00 3.89 14.83
CA SER A 232 8.98 4.94 14.98
C SER A 232 8.91 5.41 16.44
N PRO A 233 8.20 6.53 16.76
CA PRO A 233 8.01 6.94 18.14
C PRO A 233 7.38 5.83 18.97
N SER A 234 8.15 5.20 19.84
CA SER A 234 7.75 3.99 20.59
C SER A 234 6.68 4.27 21.68
N ALA A 235 6.57 5.51 22.17
CA ALA A 235 5.66 5.85 23.24
C ALA A 235 4.20 5.44 22.98
N GLY A 236 3.69 5.62 21.75
CA GLY A 236 2.35 5.21 21.39
C GLY A 236 2.17 3.69 21.38
N HIS A 237 3.19 2.96 20.96
CA HIS A 237 3.17 1.50 20.95
C HIS A 237 3.28 0.88 22.35
N LEU A 238 3.87 1.61 23.31
CA LEU A 238 4.01 1.20 24.71
C LEU A 238 2.87 1.73 25.59
N SER A 239 1.96 2.53 25.05
CA SER A 239 0.77 3.00 25.74
C SER A 239 -0.18 1.85 26.13
N LYS A 240 -1.20 2.13 26.94
CA LYS A 240 -2.22 1.14 27.31
C LYS A 240 -2.93 0.59 26.07
N GLU A 241 -3.19 1.41 25.08
CA GLU A 241 -3.80 1.05 23.80
C GLU A 241 -2.88 0.13 23.00
N GLY A 242 -1.59 0.48 22.90
CA GLY A 242 -0.57 -0.36 22.22
C GLY A 242 -0.42 -1.71 22.91
N GLN A 243 -0.42 -1.74 24.26
CA GLN A 243 -0.41 -2.99 25.05
C GLN A 243 -1.64 -3.84 24.79
N ALA A 244 -2.84 -3.25 24.69
CA ALA A 244 -4.07 -3.96 24.38
C ALA A 244 -4.02 -4.62 22.99
N ILE A 245 -3.47 -3.92 21.99
CA ILE A 245 -3.26 -4.47 20.64
C ILE A 245 -2.34 -5.70 20.72
N MET A 246 -1.21 -5.57 21.37
CA MET A 246 -0.24 -6.68 21.47
C MET A 246 -0.74 -7.84 22.30
N LYS A 247 -1.45 -7.59 23.40
CA LYS A 247 -2.05 -8.64 24.22
C LYS A 247 -3.04 -9.51 23.44
N LYS A 248 -3.69 -8.95 22.42
CA LYS A 248 -4.62 -9.69 21.56
C LYS A 248 -3.95 -10.85 20.80
N VAL A 249 -2.62 -10.84 20.69
CA VAL A 249 -1.85 -11.95 20.09
C VAL A 249 -2.00 -13.25 20.91
N GLU A 250 -2.22 -13.17 22.22
CA GLU A 250 -2.47 -14.34 23.09
C GLU A 250 -3.72 -15.14 22.69
N ASP A 251 -4.67 -14.49 22.01
CA ASP A 251 -5.90 -15.14 21.53
C ASP A 251 -5.69 -15.88 20.20
N CYS A 252 -4.47 -15.96 19.68
CA CYS A 252 -4.17 -16.62 18.42
C CYS A 252 -4.47 -18.12 18.50
N VAL A 253 -5.38 -18.60 17.66
CA VAL A 253 -5.76 -20.02 17.58
C VAL A 253 -4.94 -20.81 16.55
N HIS A 254 -3.89 -20.24 16.01
CA HIS A 254 -2.96 -20.85 15.03
C HIS A 254 -3.64 -21.47 13.80
N CYS A 255 -4.77 -20.88 13.35
CA CYS A 255 -5.55 -21.39 12.21
C CYS A 255 -4.86 -21.24 10.82
N GLY A 256 -3.75 -20.50 10.72
CA GLY A 256 -3.00 -20.32 9.48
C GLY A 256 -3.65 -19.38 8.43
N GLN A 257 -4.86 -18.86 8.66
CA GLN A 257 -5.57 -18.01 7.71
C GLN A 257 -4.77 -16.78 7.31
N CYS A 258 -4.05 -16.19 8.25
CA CYS A 258 -3.21 -15.01 7.97
C CYS A 258 -2.06 -15.30 7.00
N SER A 259 -1.42 -16.47 7.08
CA SER A 259 -0.40 -16.89 6.10
C SER A 259 -1.02 -17.19 4.74
N ALA A 260 -2.18 -17.88 4.71
CA ALA A 260 -2.87 -18.22 3.46
C ALA A 260 -3.29 -16.97 2.65
N HIS A 261 -3.63 -15.88 3.34
CA HIS A 261 -4.01 -14.61 2.71
C HIS A 261 -2.84 -13.62 2.53
N CYS A 262 -1.62 -14.01 2.93
CA CYS A 262 -0.45 -13.13 2.82
C CYS A 262 0.08 -13.12 1.38
N PRO A 263 0.05 -11.96 0.68
CA PRO A 263 0.59 -11.88 -0.69
C PRO A 263 2.13 -11.98 -0.73
N TYR A 264 2.78 -11.99 0.42
CA TYR A 264 4.24 -12.12 0.58
C TYR A 264 4.66 -13.49 1.14
N GLU A 265 3.72 -14.43 1.24
CA GLU A 265 3.95 -15.82 1.69
C GLU A 265 4.66 -15.91 3.06
N LEU A 266 4.35 -14.96 3.96
CA LEU A 266 4.96 -14.91 5.28
C LEU A 266 4.37 -15.95 6.22
N ASP A 267 5.22 -16.55 7.06
CA ASP A 267 4.77 -17.29 8.25
C ASP A 267 4.29 -16.30 9.31
N THR A 268 3.07 -15.81 9.12
CA THR A 268 2.50 -14.75 9.95
C THR A 268 2.29 -15.17 11.40
N PRO A 269 1.84 -16.40 11.73
CA PRO A 269 1.74 -16.86 13.13
C PRO A 269 3.08 -16.77 13.85
N LYS A 270 4.16 -17.24 13.23
CA LYS A 270 5.51 -17.16 13.78
C LYS A 270 5.96 -15.71 13.99
N LEU A 271 5.69 -14.83 13.03
CA LEU A 271 5.99 -13.39 13.18
C LEU A 271 5.22 -12.77 14.35
N LEU A 272 3.96 -13.14 14.58
CA LEU A 272 3.19 -12.66 15.72
C LEU A 272 3.83 -13.09 17.04
N GLU A 273 4.21 -14.36 17.19
CA GLU A 273 4.87 -14.90 18.38
C GLU A 273 6.20 -14.21 18.68
N GLU A 274 7.05 -14.11 17.66
CA GLU A 274 8.39 -13.47 17.79
C GLU A 274 8.27 -11.98 18.17
N ASN A 275 7.37 -11.24 17.53
CA ASN A 275 7.14 -9.83 17.83
C ASN A 275 6.50 -9.64 19.21
N TYR A 276 5.57 -10.53 19.62
CA TYR A 276 4.96 -10.48 20.94
C TYR A 276 5.97 -10.76 22.05
N LYS A 277 6.82 -11.76 21.86
CA LYS A 277 7.91 -12.07 22.80
C LYS A 277 8.86 -10.86 22.98
N ASP A 278 9.35 -10.30 21.90
CA ASP A 278 10.23 -9.12 21.94
C ASP A 278 9.53 -7.92 22.61
N TYR A 279 8.24 -7.71 22.32
CA TYR A 279 7.43 -6.66 22.93
C TYR A 279 7.34 -6.82 24.45
N MET A 280 7.10 -8.03 24.94
CA MET A 280 7.03 -8.32 26.38
C MET A 280 8.40 -8.12 27.06
N GLU A 281 9.49 -8.48 26.40
CA GLU A 281 10.84 -8.23 26.89
C GLU A 281 11.13 -6.71 27.00
N VAL A 282 10.67 -5.91 26.04
CA VAL A 282 10.79 -4.43 26.09
C VAL A 282 9.96 -3.85 27.23
N LEU A 283 8.73 -4.32 27.45
CA LEU A 283 7.92 -3.91 28.60
C LEU A 283 8.58 -4.27 29.95
N ALA A 284 9.34 -5.36 29.98
CA ALA A 284 10.11 -5.78 31.14
C ALA A 284 11.45 -5.02 31.33
N GLY A 285 11.76 -4.04 30.45
CA GLY A 285 12.93 -3.17 30.57
C GLY A 285 14.09 -3.50 29.61
N LYS A 286 13.89 -4.37 28.62
CA LYS A 286 14.89 -4.56 27.56
C LYS A 286 15.06 -3.27 26.75
N PRO A 287 16.28 -2.77 26.52
CA PRO A 287 16.52 -1.60 25.68
C PRO A 287 15.99 -1.79 24.23
N LEU A 288 15.50 -0.70 23.63
CA LEU A 288 15.06 -0.65 22.24
C LEU A 288 16.22 -0.68 21.24
#